data_17ce6e0a7df2a4b5baef59a409dba887
#
_entry.id   17ce6e0a7df2a4b5baef59a409dba887
#
_cell.length_a   1.000
_cell.length_b   1.000
_cell.length_c   1.000
_cell.angle_alpha   90.00
_cell.angle_beta   90.00
_cell.angle_gamma   90.00
#
_symmetry.space_group_name_H-M   'P 1'
#
loop_
_entity.id
_entity.type
_entity.pdbx_description
1 polymer ?
#
loop_
_entity_poly.entity_id
_entity_poly.type
_entity_poly.pdbx_seq_one_letter_code
_entity_poly.pdbx_strand_id
1 'polypeptide(L)'
;MNAIDLCSDLTARKSKLAVVGLGYVGLPLAVQFAKHYDVIGFDTNEKKVARYKAGVDVTGEAGDAALKETDCQFTAQEEALKDARFFVIAVPTPLNGDNTPDLTAVKEATALVARHLSRGSIVVYES
;
A
#
# COMPACT_ATOMS: atom_id res chain seq x y z
N MET A 1 -14.11 -17.32 1.56
CA MET A 1 -13.55 -16.81 0.28
C MET A 1 -12.21 -17.47 0.04
N ASN A 2 -11.99 -18.02 -1.13
CA ASN A 2 -10.67 -18.53 -1.52
C ASN A 2 -9.94 -17.52 -2.43
N ALA A 3 -8.71 -17.83 -2.84
CA ALA A 3 -7.90 -16.90 -3.63
C ALA A 3 -8.50 -16.58 -5.00
N ILE A 4 -9.21 -17.54 -5.61
CA ILE A 4 -9.87 -17.34 -6.91
C ILE A 4 -11.02 -16.33 -6.76
N ASP A 5 -11.84 -16.48 -5.72
CA ASP A 5 -12.94 -15.56 -5.45
C ASP A 5 -12.42 -14.15 -5.14
N LEU A 6 -11.30 -14.05 -4.40
CA LEU A 6 -10.70 -12.76 -4.10
C LEU A 6 -10.18 -12.09 -5.37
N CYS A 7 -9.53 -12.82 -6.27
CA CYS A 7 -9.06 -12.25 -7.54
C CYS A 7 -10.23 -11.73 -8.38
N SER A 8 -11.32 -12.48 -8.45
CA SER A 8 -12.54 -12.05 -9.15
C SER A 8 -13.13 -10.78 -8.52
N ASP A 9 -13.18 -10.71 -7.19
CA ASP A 9 -13.69 -9.55 -6.48
C ASP A 9 -12.82 -8.31 -6.67
N LEU A 10 -11.50 -8.46 -6.69
CA LEU A 10 -10.59 -7.35 -6.96
C LEU A 10 -10.79 -6.80 -8.37
N THR A 11 -10.87 -7.67 -9.36
CA THR A 11 -11.10 -7.29 -10.76
C THR A 11 -12.45 -6.59 -10.94
N ALA A 12 -13.49 -7.08 -10.26
CA ALA A 12 -14.83 -6.49 -10.29
C ALA A 12 -14.98 -5.28 -9.36
N ARG A 13 -13.92 -4.89 -8.67
CA ARG A 13 -13.87 -3.78 -7.70
C ARG A 13 -14.82 -3.96 -6.52
N LYS A 14 -15.13 -5.20 -6.15
CA LYS A 14 -15.92 -5.56 -4.97
C LYS A 14 -15.09 -5.63 -3.69
N SER A 15 -13.79 -5.84 -3.84
CA SER A 15 -12.81 -5.80 -2.75
C SER A 15 -11.69 -4.84 -3.11
N LYS A 16 -11.02 -4.29 -2.09
CA LYS A 16 -9.95 -3.33 -2.29
C LYS A 16 -8.59 -3.97 -2.06
N LEU A 17 -7.60 -3.43 -2.78
CA LEU A 17 -6.20 -3.75 -2.61
C LEU A 17 -5.54 -2.61 -1.83
N ALA A 18 -4.78 -2.92 -0.80
CA ALA A 18 -4.04 -1.92 -0.05
C ALA A 18 -2.54 -2.05 -0.30
N VAL A 19 -1.88 -0.94 -0.54
CA VAL A 19 -0.41 -0.86 -0.56
C VAL A 19 0.01 -0.12 0.71
N VAL A 20 0.76 -0.80 1.57
CA VAL A 20 1.22 -0.27 2.86
C VAL A 20 2.68 0.13 2.73
N GLY A 21 2.94 1.42 2.82
CA GLY A 21 4.24 2.02 2.56
C GLY A 21 4.29 2.63 1.16
N LEU A 22 4.41 3.96 1.11
CA LEU A 22 4.31 4.74 -0.14
C LEU A 22 5.63 5.44 -0.46
N GLY A 23 6.74 4.70 -0.33
CA GLY A 23 8.06 5.15 -0.72
C GLY A 23 8.38 4.78 -2.16
N TYR A 24 9.66 4.52 -2.43
CA TYR A 24 10.17 4.27 -3.79
C TYR A 24 9.57 3.04 -4.46
N VAL A 25 9.18 2.04 -3.68
CA VAL A 25 8.57 0.81 -4.22
C VAL A 25 7.05 0.90 -4.17
N GLY A 26 6.49 1.29 -3.03
CA GLY A 26 5.04 1.24 -2.79
C GLY A 26 4.26 2.25 -3.61
N LEU A 27 4.76 3.48 -3.77
CA LEU A 27 4.01 4.49 -4.50
C LEU A 27 3.80 4.12 -5.98
N PRO A 28 4.84 3.73 -6.74
CA PRO A 28 4.62 3.30 -8.12
C PRO A 28 3.68 2.10 -8.24
N LEU A 29 3.79 1.14 -7.30
CA LEU A 29 2.89 -0.02 -7.28
C LEU A 29 1.45 0.41 -7.06
N ALA A 30 1.19 1.30 -6.09
CA ALA A 30 -0.16 1.78 -5.79
C ALA A 30 -0.78 2.46 -7.01
N VAL A 31 -0.03 3.32 -7.68
CA VAL A 31 -0.49 4.03 -8.88
C VAL A 31 -0.77 3.05 -10.01
N GLN A 32 0.11 2.08 -10.22
CA GLN A 32 -0.05 1.09 -11.28
C GLN A 32 -1.25 0.19 -11.03
N PHE A 33 -1.42 -0.31 -9.80
CA PHE A 33 -2.57 -1.14 -9.45
C PHE A 33 -3.88 -0.38 -9.56
N ALA A 34 -3.89 0.92 -9.25
CA ALA A 34 -5.10 1.75 -9.30
C ALA A 34 -5.68 1.89 -10.70
N LYS A 35 -4.91 1.57 -11.73
CA LYS A 35 -5.40 1.53 -13.12
C LYS A 35 -6.39 0.37 -13.35
N HIS A 36 -6.34 -0.67 -12.51
CA HIS A 36 -7.10 -1.90 -12.69
C HIS A 36 -7.99 -2.26 -11.52
N TYR A 37 -7.69 -1.76 -10.31
CA TYR A 37 -8.35 -2.14 -9.07
C TYR A 37 -8.68 -0.92 -8.23
N ASP A 38 -9.55 -1.10 -7.24
CA ASP A 38 -9.73 -0.09 -6.18
C ASP A 38 -8.58 -0.22 -5.20
N VAL A 39 -7.75 0.80 -5.10
CA VAL A 39 -6.51 0.77 -4.31
C VAL A 39 -6.55 1.80 -3.20
N ILE A 40 -6.15 1.35 -2.00
CA ILE A 40 -5.86 2.21 -0.86
C ILE A 40 -4.34 2.29 -0.74
N GLY A 41 -3.77 3.48 -0.88
CA GLY A 41 -2.36 3.72 -0.61
C GLY A 41 -2.20 4.27 0.79
N PHE A 42 -1.58 3.49 1.67
CA PHE A 42 -1.43 3.85 3.09
C PHE A 42 0.02 4.13 3.43
N ASP A 43 0.24 5.20 4.19
CA ASP A 43 1.54 5.49 4.81
C ASP A 43 1.29 6.20 6.13
N THR A 44 2.11 5.94 7.13
CA THR A 44 2.02 6.59 8.44
C THR A 44 2.45 8.06 8.39
N ASN A 45 3.19 8.46 7.38
CA ASN A 45 3.66 9.84 7.22
C ASN A 45 2.56 10.72 6.62
N GLU A 46 1.88 11.46 7.48
CA GLU A 46 0.75 12.32 7.08
C GLU A 46 1.17 13.40 6.08
N LYS A 47 2.36 13.96 6.22
CA LYS A 47 2.86 15.00 5.30
C LYS A 47 3.08 14.46 3.90
N LYS A 48 3.63 13.25 3.81
CA LYS A 48 3.83 12.56 2.53
C LYS A 48 2.49 12.27 1.86
N VAL A 49 1.54 11.74 2.62
CA VAL A 49 0.18 11.45 2.11
C VAL A 49 -0.48 12.72 1.60
N ALA A 50 -0.38 13.83 2.34
CA ALA A 50 -0.95 15.10 1.92
C ALA A 50 -0.38 15.58 0.57
N ARG A 51 0.92 15.41 0.36
CA ARG A 51 1.56 15.76 -0.91
C ARG A 51 1.06 14.88 -2.06
N TYR A 52 0.92 13.58 -1.83
CA TYR A 52 0.39 12.67 -2.85
C TYR A 52 -1.06 13.03 -3.22
N LYS A 53 -1.89 13.38 -2.24
CA LYS A 53 -3.25 13.86 -2.52
C LYS A 53 -3.26 15.15 -3.34
N ALA A 54 -2.24 15.98 -3.17
CA ALA A 54 -2.09 17.22 -3.95
C ALA A 54 -1.45 16.99 -5.33
N GLY A 55 -1.08 15.75 -5.65
CA GLY A 55 -0.46 15.41 -6.92
C GLY A 55 1.03 15.70 -6.98
N VAL A 56 1.71 15.73 -5.84
CA VAL A 56 3.16 15.97 -5.75
C VAL A 56 3.87 14.67 -5.33
N ASP A 57 4.74 14.17 -6.20
CA ASP A 57 5.51 12.95 -5.96
C ASP A 57 6.87 13.29 -5.35
N VAL A 58 7.01 13.03 -4.04
CA VAL A 58 8.26 13.28 -3.31
C VAL A 58 9.34 12.23 -3.61
N THR A 59 8.98 11.09 -4.22
CA THR A 59 9.92 10.03 -4.56
C THR A 59 10.52 10.20 -5.95
N GLY A 60 9.81 10.87 -6.86
CA GLY A 60 10.17 10.97 -8.27
C GLY A 60 9.94 9.69 -9.08
N GLU A 61 9.46 8.62 -8.44
CA GLU A 61 9.34 7.31 -9.10
C GLU A 61 8.07 7.17 -9.96
N ALA A 62 6.97 7.78 -9.53
CA ALA A 62 5.70 7.71 -10.26
C ALA A 62 5.47 8.93 -11.15
N GLY A 63 5.94 10.09 -10.72
CA GLY A 63 5.76 11.37 -11.41
C GLY A 63 4.48 12.10 -10.99
N ASP A 64 4.56 13.44 -10.95
CA ASP A 64 3.44 14.27 -10.51
C ASP A 64 2.20 14.10 -11.40
N ALA A 65 2.39 13.95 -12.70
CA ALA A 65 1.27 13.76 -13.63
C ALA A 65 0.48 12.50 -13.32
N ALA A 66 1.18 11.39 -13.01
CA ALA A 66 0.54 10.13 -12.65
C ALA A 66 -0.24 10.26 -11.34
N LEU A 67 0.28 11.01 -10.37
CA LEU A 67 -0.42 11.24 -9.10
C LEU A 67 -1.68 12.09 -9.27
N LYS A 68 -1.67 13.03 -10.20
CA LYS A 68 -2.85 13.86 -10.49
C LYS A 68 -3.95 13.08 -11.18
N GLU A 69 -3.61 12.05 -11.93
CA GLU A 69 -4.55 11.25 -12.71
C GLU A 69 -5.01 9.97 -12.00
N THR A 70 -4.29 9.52 -10.97
CA THR A 70 -4.59 8.24 -10.32
C THR A 70 -5.88 8.29 -9.52
N ASP A 71 -6.59 7.15 -9.50
CA ASP A 71 -7.76 6.93 -8.65
C ASP A 71 -7.40 6.32 -7.29
N CYS A 72 -6.11 6.15 -6.99
CA CYS A 72 -5.64 5.62 -5.72
C CYS A 72 -6.09 6.52 -4.56
N GLN A 73 -6.65 5.90 -3.52
CA GLN A 73 -7.06 6.59 -2.31
C GLN A 73 -5.89 6.63 -1.33
N PHE A 74 -5.17 7.75 -1.28
CA PHE A 74 -4.07 7.92 -0.34
C PHE A 74 -4.59 8.28 1.05
N THR A 75 -4.08 7.63 2.08
CA THR A 75 -4.51 7.87 3.46
C THR A 75 -3.40 7.55 4.46
N ALA A 76 -3.42 8.26 5.59
CA ALA A 76 -2.62 7.94 6.77
C ALA A 76 -3.47 7.34 7.89
N GLN A 77 -4.75 7.05 7.62
CA GLN A 77 -5.69 6.49 8.59
C GLN A 77 -5.74 4.97 8.43
N GLU A 78 -5.28 4.23 9.45
CA GLU A 78 -5.22 2.77 9.37
C GLU A 78 -6.59 2.11 9.29
N GLU A 79 -7.63 2.77 9.77
CA GLU A 79 -9.00 2.24 9.72
C GLU A 79 -9.48 1.98 8.29
N ALA A 80 -8.93 2.69 7.30
CA ALA A 80 -9.26 2.47 5.90
C ALA A 80 -8.85 1.07 5.42
N LEU A 81 -7.86 0.46 6.08
CA LEU A 81 -7.35 -0.87 5.71
C LEU A 81 -8.36 -1.99 5.96
N LYS A 82 -9.35 -1.77 6.82
CA LYS A 82 -10.38 -2.79 7.09
C LYS A 82 -11.21 -3.13 5.86
N ASP A 83 -11.24 -2.24 4.88
CA ASP A 83 -11.99 -2.44 3.63
C ASP A 83 -11.19 -3.23 2.59
N ALA A 84 -9.91 -3.50 2.86
CA ALA A 84 -9.05 -4.22 1.93
C ALA A 84 -9.01 -5.72 2.25
N ARG A 85 -8.76 -6.52 1.23
CA ARG A 85 -8.60 -7.97 1.33
C ARG A 85 -7.27 -8.45 0.80
N PHE A 86 -6.60 -7.64 0.01
CA PHE A 86 -5.28 -7.95 -0.52
C PHE A 86 -4.35 -6.83 -0.07
N PHE A 87 -3.28 -7.18 0.64
CA PHE A 87 -2.34 -6.22 1.22
C PHE A 87 -0.95 -6.45 0.63
N VAL A 88 -0.35 -5.38 0.10
CA VAL A 88 1.05 -5.39 -0.32
C VAL A 88 1.82 -4.53 0.67
N ILE A 89 2.70 -5.14 1.45
CA ILE A 89 3.56 -4.43 2.39
C ILE A 89 4.85 -4.07 1.66
N ALA A 90 5.06 -2.79 1.44
CA ALA A 90 6.18 -2.25 0.65
C ALA A 90 7.00 -1.23 1.44
N VAL A 91 7.12 -1.44 2.73
CA VAL A 91 7.94 -0.59 3.60
C VAL A 91 9.43 -0.90 3.42
N PRO A 92 10.33 0.08 3.71
CA PRO A 92 11.76 -0.13 3.52
C PRO A 92 12.34 -1.14 4.51
N THR A 93 13.41 -1.83 4.07
CA THR A 93 14.20 -2.73 4.90
C THR A 93 15.67 -2.28 4.85
N PRO A 94 16.00 -1.16 5.52
CA PRO A 94 17.38 -0.67 5.47
C PRO A 94 18.34 -1.62 6.17
N LEU A 95 19.64 -1.46 5.90
CA LEU A 95 20.66 -2.26 6.56
C LEU A 95 21.07 -1.63 7.88
N ASN A 96 21.26 -2.46 8.89
CA ASN A 96 21.90 -2.09 10.14
C ASN A 96 23.41 -1.88 9.92
N GLY A 97 24.10 -1.34 10.92
CA GLY A 97 25.54 -1.11 10.84
C GLY A 97 26.36 -2.39 10.63
N ASP A 98 25.84 -3.56 10.96
CA ASP A 98 26.47 -4.87 10.78
C ASP A 98 26.03 -5.56 9.48
N ASN A 99 25.39 -4.83 8.58
CA ASN A 99 24.87 -5.33 7.29
C ASN A 99 23.72 -6.34 7.41
N THR A 100 23.09 -6.48 8.57
CA THR A 100 21.85 -7.25 8.71
C THR A 100 20.66 -6.36 8.33
N PRO A 101 19.57 -6.91 7.78
CA PRO A 101 18.39 -6.10 7.47
C PRO A 101 17.69 -5.63 8.75
N ASP A 102 17.30 -4.35 8.76
CA ASP A 102 16.45 -3.80 9.81
C ASP A 102 15.00 -4.07 9.46
N LEU A 103 14.36 -4.95 10.22
CA LEU A 103 13.00 -5.38 10.00
C LEU A 103 11.96 -4.60 10.81
N THR A 104 12.37 -3.50 11.47
CA THR A 104 11.49 -2.72 12.33
C THR A 104 10.24 -2.25 11.58
N ALA A 105 10.42 -1.62 10.42
CA ALA A 105 9.30 -1.13 9.63
C ALA A 105 8.39 -2.26 9.14
N VAL A 106 8.98 -3.40 8.75
CA VAL A 106 8.20 -4.58 8.32
C VAL A 106 7.38 -5.14 9.47
N LYS A 107 7.96 -5.24 10.65
CA LYS A 107 7.25 -5.74 11.84
C LYS A 107 6.11 -4.81 12.25
N GLU A 108 6.35 -3.51 12.24
CA GLU A 108 5.32 -2.51 12.54
C GLU A 108 4.18 -2.54 11.53
N ALA A 109 4.51 -2.60 10.24
CA ALA A 109 3.51 -2.68 9.18
C ALA A 109 2.70 -3.98 9.27
N THR A 110 3.36 -5.10 9.57
CA THR A 110 2.69 -6.40 9.75
C THR A 110 1.71 -6.35 10.91
N ALA A 111 2.12 -5.79 12.05
CA ALA A 111 1.24 -5.65 13.21
C ALA A 111 0.03 -4.75 12.91
N LEU A 112 0.27 -3.67 12.18
CA LEU A 112 -0.78 -2.74 11.77
C LEU A 112 -1.79 -3.41 10.85
N VAL A 113 -1.33 -4.11 9.83
CA VAL A 113 -2.18 -4.86 8.91
C VAL A 113 -2.97 -5.93 9.65
N ALA A 114 -2.32 -6.64 10.58
CA ALA A 114 -2.95 -7.72 11.36
C ALA A 114 -4.18 -7.23 12.13
N ARG A 115 -4.18 -5.99 12.58
CA ARG A 115 -5.32 -5.41 13.32
C ARG A 115 -6.57 -5.24 12.42
N HIS A 116 -6.40 -5.24 11.11
CA HIS A 116 -7.47 -4.97 10.14
C HIS A 116 -7.72 -6.13 9.18
N LEU A 117 -7.05 -7.27 9.39
CA LEU A 117 -7.26 -8.45 8.54
C LEU A 117 -8.66 -9.01 8.72
N SER A 118 -9.27 -9.39 7.62
CA SER A 118 -10.49 -10.16 7.61
C SER A 118 -10.21 -11.55 7.03
N ARG A 119 -11.15 -12.46 7.25
CA ARG A 119 -11.01 -13.84 6.77
C ARG A 119 -10.88 -13.87 5.25
N GLY A 120 -9.93 -14.64 4.75
CA GLY A 120 -9.67 -14.75 3.32
C GLY A 120 -8.76 -13.68 2.75
N SER A 121 -8.19 -12.80 3.60
CA SER A 121 -7.22 -11.81 3.15
C SER A 121 -5.89 -12.45 2.76
N ILE A 122 -5.21 -11.82 1.81
CA ILE A 122 -3.88 -12.20 1.36
C ILE A 122 -2.91 -11.06 1.68
N VAL A 123 -1.76 -11.40 2.23
CA VAL A 123 -0.70 -10.42 2.54
C VAL A 123 0.56 -10.82 1.75
N VAL A 124 1.09 -9.87 1.00
CA VAL A 124 2.30 -10.04 0.20
C VAL A 124 3.33 -9.01 0.66
N TYR A 125 4.58 -9.44 0.79
CA TYR A 125 5.70 -8.57 1.13
C TYR A 125 6.50 -8.26 -0.13
N GLU A 126 6.72 -6.98 -0.38
CA GLU A 126 7.52 -6.48 -1.50
C GLU A 126 8.58 -5.55 -0.96
N SER A 127 9.84 -5.88 -1.12
CA SER A 127 10.94 -5.09 -0.58
C SER A 127 12.02 -4.80 -1.61
#